data_c3be7a4ec4d0c55ce4f4a14ef3fea3de
#
_entry.id   c3be7a4ec4d0c55ce4f4a14ef3fea3de
#
_cell.length_a   1.000
_cell.length_b   1.000
_cell.length_c   1.000
_cell.angle_alpha   90.00
_cell.angle_beta   90.00
_cell.angle_gamma   90.00
#
_symmetry.space_group_name_H-M   'P 1'
#
loop_
_entity.id
_entity.type
_entity.pdbx_description
1 polymer ?
#
loop_
_entity_poly.entity_id
_entity_poly.type
_entity_poly.pdbx_seq_one_letter_code
_entity_poly.pdbx_strand_id
1 'polypeptide(L)'
;RDLFEARLLFEPDLAAMACRRASDEEIAHILSLGAAVEDAIRTGRDRTEYDQAFHQAIVSASHNDFLIRLVPIINRAVMEAIQLRSMETVLEEITLQDHALLMEFMKARDAAGAKQAMAIHLHRAINHLHLQAEMELPPFSAC
;
A
#
# COMPACT_ATOMS: atom_id res chain seq x y z
N ARG A 1 8.14 -10.93 -0.90
CA ARG A 1 9.23 -10.11 -0.38
C ARG A 1 9.75 -9.14 -1.44
N ASP A 2 10.40 -9.62 -2.48
CA ASP A 2 11.09 -8.81 -3.50
C ASP A 2 10.15 -7.79 -4.18
N LEU A 3 8.88 -8.13 -4.37
CA LEU A 3 7.87 -7.23 -4.93
C LEU A 3 7.55 -6.06 -3.99
N PHE A 4 7.46 -6.29 -2.69
CA PHE A 4 7.26 -5.22 -1.70
C PHE A 4 8.52 -4.36 -1.54
N GLU A 5 9.70 -4.95 -1.62
CA GLU A 5 10.95 -4.21 -1.65
C GLU A 5 11.01 -3.28 -2.88
N ALA A 6 10.55 -3.75 -4.05
CA ALA A 6 10.43 -2.90 -5.24
C ALA A 6 9.44 -1.73 -5.03
N ARG A 7 8.29 -1.98 -4.42
CA ARG A 7 7.35 -0.90 -4.05
C ARG A 7 7.99 0.13 -3.13
N LEU A 8 8.75 -0.34 -2.13
CA LEU A 8 9.44 0.53 -1.17
C LEU A 8 10.48 1.46 -1.83
N LEU A 9 11.05 1.07 -2.96
CA LEU A 9 11.97 1.92 -3.72
C LEU A 9 11.29 3.11 -4.40
N PHE A 10 10.02 3.00 -4.77
CA PHE A 10 9.34 4.01 -5.60
C PHE A 10 8.16 4.68 -4.90
N GLU A 11 7.30 3.94 -4.22
CA GLU A 11 6.02 4.48 -3.74
C GLU A 11 6.14 5.57 -2.67
N PRO A 12 7.11 5.56 -1.73
CA PRO A 12 7.28 6.67 -0.79
C PRO A 12 7.59 8.01 -1.50
N ASP A 13 8.47 8.00 -2.48
CA ASP A 13 8.78 9.21 -3.25
C ASP A 13 7.63 9.63 -4.17
N LEU A 14 6.88 8.67 -4.71
CA LEU A 14 5.66 8.96 -5.48
C LEU A 14 4.56 9.58 -4.62
N ALA A 15 4.39 9.15 -3.37
CA ALA A 15 3.46 9.77 -2.42
C ALA A 15 3.86 11.23 -2.14
N ALA A 16 5.15 11.51 -1.94
CA ALA A 16 5.65 12.86 -1.78
C ALA A 16 5.44 13.73 -3.04
N MET A 17 5.65 13.17 -4.22
CA MET A 17 5.39 13.86 -5.49
C MET A 17 3.90 14.16 -5.67
N ALA A 18 3.02 13.21 -5.34
CA ALA A 18 1.57 13.40 -5.39
C ALA A 18 1.13 14.57 -4.49
N CYS A 19 1.63 14.67 -3.26
CA CYS A 19 1.34 15.81 -2.39
C CYS A 19 1.68 17.16 -3.03
N ARG A 20 2.76 17.21 -3.81
CA ARG A 20 3.22 18.46 -4.46
C ARG A 20 2.54 18.77 -5.79
N ARG A 21 2.10 17.77 -6.53
CA ARG A 21 1.71 17.89 -7.94
C ARG A 21 0.25 17.61 -8.22
N ALA A 22 -0.41 16.85 -7.34
CA ALA A 22 -1.81 16.48 -7.54
C ALA A 22 -2.74 17.69 -7.53
N SER A 23 -3.76 17.69 -8.37
CA SER A 23 -4.88 18.60 -8.25
C SER A 23 -5.71 18.32 -6.99
N ASP A 24 -6.59 19.24 -6.61
CA ASP A 24 -7.48 19.04 -5.47
C ASP A 24 -8.46 17.89 -5.74
N GLU A 25 -8.89 17.73 -6.99
CA GLU A 25 -9.74 16.62 -7.42
C GLU A 25 -9.02 15.27 -7.32
N GLU A 26 -7.74 15.22 -7.67
CA GLU A 26 -6.93 14.01 -7.55
C GLU A 26 -6.72 13.63 -6.08
N ILE A 27 -6.44 14.59 -5.20
CA ILE A 27 -6.39 14.34 -3.75
C ILE A 27 -7.74 13.82 -3.25
N ALA A 28 -8.86 14.47 -3.61
CA ALA A 28 -10.19 14.03 -3.22
C ALA A 28 -10.48 12.58 -3.70
N HIS A 29 -10.05 12.24 -4.92
CA HIS A 29 -10.19 10.89 -5.46
C HIS A 29 -9.38 9.87 -4.66
N ILE A 30 -8.12 10.16 -4.33
CA ILE A 30 -7.28 9.30 -3.48
C ILE A 30 -7.96 9.07 -2.13
N LEU A 31 -8.45 10.12 -1.47
CA LEU A 31 -9.13 10.01 -0.18
C LEU A 31 -10.42 9.17 -0.29
N SER A 32 -11.17 9.28 -1.37
CA SER A 32 -12.37 8.47 -1.61
C SER A 32 -12.05 6.98 -1.76
N LEU A 33 -10.95 6.63 -2.43
CA LEU A 33 -10.49 5.26 -2.57
C LEU A 33 -9.97 4.69 -1.24
N GLY A 34 -9.26 5.50 -0.45
CA GLY A 34 -8.85 5.12 0.90
C GLY A 34 -10.05 4.85 1.82
N ALA A 35 -11.09 5.65 1.74
CA ALA A 35 -12.34 5.43 2.46
C ALA A 35 -13.05 4.13 1.99
N ALA A 36 -12.98 3.78 0.70
CA ALA A 36 -13.53 2.54 0.19
C ALA A 36 -12.77 1.30 0.71
N VAL A 37 -11.44 1.38 0.86
CA VAL A 37 -10.63 0.34 1.50
C VAL A 37 -11.06 0.14 2.94
N GLU A 38 -11.19 1.23 3.71
CA GLU A 38 -11.64 1.19 5.11
C GLU A 38 -13.03 0.56 5.23
N ASP A 39 -13.97 0.99 4.41
CA ASP A 39 -15.34 0.46 4.42
C ASP A 39 -15.38 -1.03 4.08
N ALA A 40 -14.60 -1.47 3.09
CA ALA A 40 -14.50 -2.89 2.74
C ALA A 40 -13.97 -3.73 3.92
N ILE A 41 -12.91 -3.29 4.59
CA ILE A 41 -12.35 -3.96 5.77
C ILE A 41 -13.38 -4.01 6.90
N ARG A 42 -13.99 -2.88 7.27
CA ARG A 42 -14.95 -2.79 8.38
C ARG A 42 -16.22 -3.60 8.15
N THR A 43 -16.60 -3.82 6.90
CA THR A 43 -17.79 -4.61 6.53
C THR A 43 -17.48 -6.05 6.15
N GLY A 44 -16.22 -6.49 6.29
CA GLY A 44 -15.80 -7.85 5.97
C GLY A 44 -15.85 -8.18 4.47
N ARG A 45 -15.75 -7.17 3.60
CA ARG A 45 -15.68 -7.34 2.14
C ARG A 45 -14.23 -7.39 1.67
N ASP A 46 -14.00 -8.02 0.53
CA ASP A 46 -12.69 -8.01 -0.11
C ASP A 46 -12.28 -6.57 -0.49
N ARG A 47 -11.14 -6.13 0.06
CA ARG A 47 -10.57 -4.81 -0.15
C ARG A 47 -9.59 -4.73 -1.31
N THR A 48 -9.23 -5.86 -1.89
CA THR A 48 -8.11 -6.00 -2.82
C THR A 48 -8.15 -5.00 -3.98
N GLU A 49 -9.28 -4.89 -4.68
CA GLU A 49 -9.43 -3.96 -5.79
C GLU A 49 -9.37 -2.49 -5.36
N TYR A 50 -9.96 -2.15 -4.20
CA TYR A 50 -9.93 -0.79 -3.66
C TYR A 50 -8.52 -0.40 -3.22
N ASP A 51 -7.80 -1.30 -2.57
CA ASP A 51 -6.43 -1.09 -2.14
C ASP A 51 -5.49 -0.87 -3.34
N GLN A 52 -5.63 -1.70 -4.37
CA GLN A 52 -4.90 -1.53 -5.62
C GLN A 52 -5.23 -0.19 -6.29
N ALA A 53 -6.48 0.20 -6.36
CA ALA A 53 -6.91 1.47 -6.94
C ALA A 53 -6.39 2.67 -6.13
N PHE A 54 -6.37 2.57 -4.80
CA PHE A 54 -5.82 3.59 -3.90
C PHE A 54 -4.34 3.86 -4.17
N HIS A 55 -3.51 2.82 -4.17
CA HIS A 55 -2.08 2.95 -4.48
C HIS A 55 -1.85 3.45 -5.92
N GLN A 56 -2.62 2.96 -6.89
CA GLN A 56 -2.51 3.40 -8.28
C GLN A 56 -2.89 4.88 -8.45
N ALA A 57 -3.89 5.37 -7.73
CA ALA A 57 -4.27 6.78 -7.78
C ALA A 57 -3.15 7.69 -7.24
N ILE A 58 -2.45 7.27 -6.17
CA ILE A 58 -1.27 7.99 -5.65
C ILE A 58 -0.16 8.04 -6.70
N VAL A 59 0.14 6.90 -7.33
CA VAL A 59 1.14 6.83 -8.40
C VAL A 59 0.79 7.77 -9.56
N SER A 60 -0.47 7.75 -10.01
CA SER A 60 -0.95 8.61 -11.10
C SER A 60 -0.85 10.09 -10.75
N ALA A 61 -1.21 10.46 -9.52
CA ALA A 61 -1.17 11.84 -9.03
C ALA A 61 0.26 12.37 -8.83
N SER A 62 1.28 11.52 -8.89
CA SER A 62 2.69 11.94 -8.90
C SER A 62 3.09 12.65 -10.18
N HIS A 63 2.32 12.50 -11.27
CA HIS A 63 2.61 13.04 -12.61
C HIS A 63 4.03 12.68 -13.11
N ASN A 64 4.52 11.47 -12.75
CA ASN A 64 5.73 10.90 -13.29
C ASN A 64 5.38 9.87 -14.35
N ASP A 65 5.34 10.27 -15.61
CA ASP A 65 4.86 9.45 -16.74
C ASP A 65 5.59 8.12 -16.90
N PHE A 66 6.84 8.04 -16.51
CA PHE A 66 7.61 6.80 -16.57
C PHE A 66 7.15 5.82 -15.48
N LEU A 67 7.07 6.29 -14.23
CA LEU A 67 6.70 5.45 -13.09
C LEU A 67 5.21 5.08 -13.11
N ILE A 68 4.34 5.94 -13.64
CA ILE A 68 2.92 5.64 -13.88
C ILE A 68 2.74 4.39 -14.74
N ARG A 69 3.64 4.15 -15.69
CA ARG A 69 3.61 2.95 -16.56
C ARG A 69 4.27 1.74 -15.93
N LEU A 70 5.30 1.94 -15.12
CA LEU A 70 6.09 0.86 -14.52
C LEU A 70 5.44 0.25 -13.28
N VAL A 71 4.98 1.08 -12.35
CA VAL A 71 4.48 0.63 -11.04
C VAL A 71 3.28 -0.29 -11.11
N PRO A 72 2.29 -0.14 -12.02
CA PRO A 72 1.18 -1.08 -12.16
C PRO A 72 1.60 -2.53 -12.40
N ILE A 73 2.71 -2.74 -13.12
CA ILE A 73 3.26 -4.08 -13.37
C ILE A 73 3.71 -4.72 -12.05
N ILE A 74 4.40 -3.95 -11.21
CA ILE A 74 4.85 -4.39 -9.88
C ILE A 74 3.64 -4.67 -8.97
N ASN A 75 2.68 -3.75 -8.92
CA ASN A 75 1.50 -3.87 -8.08
C ASN A 75 0.65 -5.08 -8.44
N ARG A 76 0.45 -5.35 -9.72
CA ARG A 76 -0.27 -6.54 -10.18
C ARG A 76 0.39 -7.83 -9.69
N ALA A 77 1.71 -7.94 -9.82
CA ALA A 77 2.46 -9.10 -9.33
C ALA A 77 2.36 -9.26 -7.80
N VAL A 78 2.37 -8.13 -7.04
CA VAL A 78 2.15 -8.13 -5.59
C VAL A 78 0.76 -8.70 -5.24
N MET A 79 -0.29 -8.23 -5.92
CA MET A 79 -1.65 -8.67 -5.65
C MET A 79 -1.85 -10.17 -5.94
N GLU A 80 -1.30 -10.67 -7.04
CA GLU A 80 -1.31 -12.09 -7.36
C GLU A 80 -0.61 -12.92 -6.29
N ALA A 81 0.50 -12.42 -5.72
CA ALA A 81 1.23 -13.08 -4.65
C ALA A 81 0.46 -13.09 -3.30
N ILE A 82 -0.30 -12.02 -3.00
CA ILE A 82 -1.10 -11.92 -1.76
C ILE A 82 -2.33 -12.84 -1.82
N GLN A 83 -3.02 -12.91 -2.94
CA GLN A 83 -4.22 -13.76 -3.12
C GLN A 83 -3.95 -15.26 -2.91
N LEU A 84 -2.69 -15.68 -3.06
CA LEU A 84 -2.27 -17.07 -2.83
C LEU A 84 -2.09 -17.42 -1.35
N ARG A 85 -2.23 -16.47 -0.42
CA ARG A 85 -2.03 -16.64 1.01
C ARG A 85 -3.24 -16.12 1.79
N SER A 86 -3.80 -16.93 2.66
CA SER A 86 -4.88 -16.55 3.59
C SER A 86 -4.32 -15.66 4.71
N MET A 87 -4.31 -14.33 4.50
CA MET A 87 -3.59 -13.40 5.39
C MET A 87 -4.46 -12.23 5.84
N GLU A 88 -5.54 -12.47 6.61
CA GLU A 88 -6.54 -11.40 6.55
C GLU A 88 -6.55 -10.44 7.75
N THR A 89 -6.69 -10.87 8.97
CA THR A 89 -7.12 -9.96 10.05
C THR A 89 -6.05 -8.99 10.57
N VAL A 90 -4.81 -9.41 10.74
CA VAL A 90 -3.75 -8.53 11.29
C VAL A 90 -3.29 -7.51 10.25
N LEU A 91 -3.19 -7.94 8.99
CA LEU A 91 -2.81 -7.05 7.90
C LEU A 91 -3.89 -6.00 7.62
N GLU A 92 -5.16 -6.33 7.83
CA GLU A 92 -6.27 -5.39 7.73
C GLU A 92 -6.17 -4.25 8.75
N GLU A 93 -5.91 -4.56 10.03
CA GLU A 93 -5.75 -3.54 11.05
C GLU A 93 -4.54 -2.63 10.80
N ILE A 94 -3.41 -3.22 10.38
CA ILE A 94 -2.23 -2.48 9.97
C ILE A 94 -2.57 -1.54 8.80
N THR A 95 -3.27 -2.04 7.80
CA THR A 95 -3.68 -1.24 6.64
C THR A 95 -4.58 -0.07 7.05
N LEU A 96 -5.56 -0.28 7.91
CA LEU A 96 -6.44 0.79 8.40
C LEU A 96 -5.66 1.92 9.05
N GLN A 97 -4.75 1.58 9.95
CA GLN A 97 -3.94 2.57 10.67
C GLN A 97 -3.01 3.33 9.73
N ASP A 98 -2.30 2.61 8.88
CA ASP A 98 -1.28 3.19 8.01
C ASP A 98 -1.91 4.02 6.87
N HIS A 99 -3.01 3.57 6.28
CA HIS A 99 -3.74 4.34 5.28
C HIS A 99 -4.37 5.60 5.87
N ALA A 100 -4.90 5.54 7.09
CA ALA A 100 -5.45 6.72 7.77
C ALA A 100 -4.37 7.80 7.95
N LEU A 101 -3.18 7.42 8.39
CA LEU A 101 -2.04 8.34 8.56
C LEU A 101 -1.58 8.92 7.22
N LEU A 102 -1.44 8.07 6.20
CA LEU A 102 -1.06 8.50 4.86
C LEU A 102 -2.07 9.51 4.28
N MET A 103 -3.36 9.23 4.41
CA MET A 103 -4.44 10.12 3.94
C MET A 103 -4.43 11.47 4.67
N GLU A 104 -4.13 11.50 5.96
CA GLU A 104 -3.98 12.73 6.73
C GLU A 104 -2.88 13.62 6.15
N PHE A 105 -1.69 13.07 5.91
CA PHE A 105 -0.58 13.81 5.30
C PHE A 105 -0.88 14.23 3.85
N MET A 106 -1.53 13.40 3.07
CA MET A 106 -1.91 13.76 1.70
C MET A 106 -2.94 14.88 1.66
N LYS A 107 -3.94 14.84 2.55
CA LYS A 107 -4.93 15.92 2.70
C LYS A 107 -4.27 17.25 3.09
N ALA A 108 -3.28 17.21 3.98
CA ALA A 108 -2.49 18.36 4.39
C ALA A 108 -1.44 18.78 3.35
N ARG A 109 -1.23 18.00 2.28
CA ARG A 109 -0.15 18.17 1.28
C ARG A 109 1.24 18.17 1.92
N ASP A 110 1.40 17.45 3.03
CA ASP A 110 2.69 17.23 3.68
C ASP A 110 3.46 16.10 2.95
N ALA A 111 4.31 16.51 2.03
CA ALA A 111 5.08 15.58 1.20
C ALA A 111 6.06 14.73 2.03
N ALA A 112 6.68 15.30 3.06
CA ALA A 112 7.61 14.58 3.93
C ALA A 112 6.88 13.54 4.80
N GLY A 113 5.77 13.93 5.40
CA GLY A 113 4.91 13.04 6.17
C GLY A 113 4.33 11.91 5.32
N ALA A 114 3.83 12.20 4.13
CA ALA A 114 3.29 11.20 3.21
C ALA A 114 4.36 10.18 2.77
N LYS A 115 5.59 10.64 2.48
CA LYS A 115 6.72 9.75 2.19
C LYS A 115 7.00 8.77 3.32
N GLN A 116 7.07 9.27 4.54
CA GLN A 116 7.35 8.46 5.72
C GLN A 116 6.20 7.48 6.01
N ALA A 117 4.96 7.93 5.94
CA ALA A 117 3.78 7.09 6.16
C ALA A 117 3.71 5.94 5.15
N MET A 118 3.96 6.20 3.86
CA MET A 118 4.03 5.16 2.84
C MET A 118 5.16 4.17 3.10
N ALA A 119 6.36 4.64 3.47
CA ALA A 119 7.48 3.78 3.81
C ALA A 119 7.17 2.87 5.00
N ILE A 120 6.57 3.40 6.07
CA ILE A 120 6.16 2.64 7.24
C ILE A 120 5.14 1.57 6.86
N HIS A 121 4.11 1.93 6.08
CA HIS A 121 3.08 1.01 5.60
C HIS A 121 3.70 -0.20 4.88
N LEU A 122 4.60 0.05 3.92
CA LEU A 122 5.24 -1.01 3.16
C LEU A 122 6.20 -1.85 4.02
N HIS A 123 6.94 -1.24 4.93
CA HIS A 123 7.79 -1.97 5.88
C HIS A 123 6.98 -2.89 6.80
N ARG A 124 5.86 -2.42 7.34
CA ARG A 124 5.00 -3.22 8.20
C ARG A 124 4.40 -4.41 7.43
N ALA A 125 3.99 -4.20 6.17
CA ALA A 125 3.52 -5.27 5.30
C ALA A 125 4.63 -6.32 5.04
N ILE A 126 5.85 -5.90 4.74
CA ILE A 126 7.00 -6.79 4.54
C ILE A 126 7.27 -7.61 5.80
N ASN A 127 7.34 -6.97 6.97
CA ASN A 127 7.62 -7.64 8.24
C ASN A 127 6.55 -8.67 8.57
N HIS A 128 5.27 -8.34 8.33
CA HIS A 128 4.18 -9.27 8.56
C HIS A 128 4.27 -10.50 7.64
N LEU A 129 4.61 -10.32 6.36
CA LEU A 129 4.84 -11.40 5.42
C LEU A 129 6.02 -12.31 5.83
N HIS A 130 7.07 -11.72 6.41
CA HIS A 130 8.22 -12.47 6.92
C HIS A 130 7.86 -13.36 8.11
N LEU A 131 7.18 -12.78 9.10
CA LEU A 131 6.75 -13.52 10.29
C LEU A 131 5.87 -14.72 9.94
N GLN A 132 5.00 -14.57 8.95
CA GLN A 132 4.15 -15.68 8.49
C GLN A 132 4.94 -16.77 7.75
N ALA A 133 5.88 -16.37 6.87
CA ALA A 133 6.73 -17.35 6.19
C ALA A 133 7.57 -18.17 7.15
N GLU A 134 8.02 -17.58 8.27
CA GLU A 134 8.73 -18.31 9.33
C GLU A 134 7.80 -19.25 10.13
N MET A 135 6.54 -18.88 10.33
CA MET A 135 5.56 -19.73 11.02
C MET A 135 5.09 -20.93 10.17
N GLU A 136 5.12 -20.81 8.83
CA GLU A 136 4.75 -21.87 7.89
C GLU A 136 5.88 -22.89 7.64
N LEU A 137 7.12 -22.60 8.06
CA LEU A 137 8.21 -23.57 8.00
C LEU A 137 7.93 -24.73 8.98
N PRO A 138 7.97 -25.99 8.54
CA PRO A 138 7.83 -27.11 9.46
C PRO A 138 8.95 -27.03 10.52
N PRO A 139 8.67 -27.40 11.78
CA PRO A 139 9.69 -27.44 12.79
C PRO A 139 10.83 -28.32 12.28
N PHE A 140 12.06 -27.81 12.39
CA PHE A 140 13.25 -28.55 12.00
C PHE A 140 13.14 -29.99 12.49
N SER A 141 13.01 -30.93 11.59
CA SER A 141 13.23 -32.33 11.93
C SER A 141 14.71 -32.45 12.24
N ALA A 142 15.04 -32.43 13.53
CA ALA A 142 16.37 -32.79 14.00
C ALA A 142 16.66 -34.20 13.52
N CYS A 143 17.61 -34.34 12.62
CA CYS A 143 18.28 -35.63 12.35
C CYS A 143 19.20 -35.95 13.50
#